data_0851c93892170b50a8e152b9da7ebc13
#
_entry.id   0851c93892170b50a8e152b9da7ebc13
#
_cell.length_a   1.000
_cell.length_b   1.000
_cell.length_c   1.000
_cell.angle_alpha   90.00
_cell.angle_beta   90.00
_cell.angle_gamma   90.00
#
_symmetry.space_group_name_H-M   'P 1'
#
loop_
_entity.id
_entity.type
_entity.pdbx_description
1 polymer ?
#
loop_
_entity_poly.entity_id
_entity_poly.type
_entity_poly.pdbx_seq_one_letter_code
_entity_poly.pdbx_strand_id
1 'polypeptide(L)'
;MSISSVIKSIQDIMRQDAGVDGDAQRLSQLSWLLFLKIFDAQEEALEFEQENYKTPIPEKYLWRNWAADPEGITGEELLEFVNDEIFVDLKNLTAPVDTNPRGFVVRQGLSDAYNYMKNGTLLRQVINKLNEVDFNRSDERHLFGDIYEQLLRDLQSAGNAGEFYTPRAVTRFIVDRVDPKLGERIMDPACGTGGFLACSFDHVKNNYVETAEDHQILQKQILGVEKKQLPHLLCTTNMMLHGIEVPVQIRHDNTLNKPLSSWDSDIDVIVTNPPFGGTEEHGIEKNFPAEFQTRETADLFLQLIIEVLADKGRAAVVLPDGTLFGEGVKTKLKKMLTEECNLHTIVRLPNGVFNPYTGIKTNILFFTKGQPTKDIWFYEHPYPEGVKNYSKTKPMKFEEFQAEIDWWGDEADGFASRVENDHAWKVSIEEVIERNYNLDISNPYQGEVIDYDPNKLLADYAKQQQSIDTLRSQLKDVLGTALSTNTTEGK
;
A
#
# COMPACT_ATOMS: atom_id res chain seq x y z
N MET A 1 21.49 19.96 7.57
CA MET A 1 21.16 18.86 8.51
C MET A 1 20.65 17.68 7.71
N SER A 2 20.91 16.43 8.09
CA SER A 2 20.29 15.32 7.37
C SER A 2 18.81 15.25 7.76
N ILE A 3 17.97 14.90 6.82
CA ILE A 3 16.51 14.80 6.98
C ILE A 3 16.13 13.79 8.05
N SER A 4 16.82 12.65 8.10
CA SER A 4 16.61 11.68 9.17
C SER A 4 16.81 12.29 10.56
N SER A 5 17.66 13.33 10.69
CA SER A 5 17.83 14.05 11.95
C SER A 5 16.65 14.97 12.28
N VAL A 6 16.05 15.59 11.26
CA VAL A 6 14.85 16.45 11.45
C VAL A 6 13.66 15.59 11.90
N ILE A 7 13.38 14.49 11.21
CA ILE A 7 12.28 13.57 11.57
C ILE A 7 12.50 13.00 12.98
N LYS A 8 13.70 12.53 13.27
CA LYS A 8 14.01 12.02 14.61
C LYS A 8 13.79 13.08 15.68
N SER A 9 14.22 14.32 15.42
CA SER A 9 13.99 15.44 16.34
C SER A 9 12.48 15.71 16.55
N ILE A 10 11.68 15.70 15.48
CA ILE A 10 10.22 15.85 15.55
C ILE A 10 9.61 14.72 16.38
N GLN A 11 9.97 13.48 16.13
CA GLN A 11 9.47 12.32 16.88
C GLN A 11 9.87 12.40 18.37
N ASP A 12 11.08 12.88 18.68
CA ASP A 12 11.55 13.04 20.05
C ASP A 12 10.80 14.15 20.79
N ILE A 13 10.42 15.24 20.11
CA ILE A 13 9.54 16.28 20.67
C ILE A 13 8.15 15.71 20.93
N MET A 14 7.56 15.02 19.97
CA MET A 14 6.23 14.43 20.09
C MET A 14 6.13 13.39 21.23
N ARG A 15 7.20 12.63 21.50
CA ARG A 15 7.25 11.67 22.63
C ARG A 15 7.16 12.31 23.99
N GLN A 16 7.43 13.61 24.11
CA GLN A 16 7.31 14.36 25.38
C GLN A 16 5.87 14.82 25.62
N ASP A 17 4.99 14.75 24.62
CA ASP A 17 3.60 15.18 24.72
C ASP A 17 2.71 14.06 25.27
N ALA A 18 1.93 14.39 26.30
CA ALA A 18 1.03 13.43 26.97
C ALA A 18 -0.13 12.92 26.09
N GLY A 19 -0.39 13.54 24.96
CA GLY A 19 -1.45 13.12 24.03
C GLY A 19 -0.96 12.20 22.90
N VAL A 20 0.34 11.90 22.84
CA VAL A 20 0.96 11.14 21.73
C VAL A 20 1.63 9.87 22.25
N ASP A 21 0.84 8.81 22.41
CA ASP A 21 1.27 7.56 23.07
C ASP A 21 2.02 6.58 22.15
N GLY A 22 1.85 6.66 20.84
CA GLY A 22 2.39 5.64 19.93
C GLY A 22 2.83 6.15 18.57
N ASP A 23 3.48 5.26 17.79
CA ASP A 23 3.96 5.58 16.45
C ASP A 23 2.81 5.97 15.49
N ALA A 24 1.66 5.31 15.58
CA ALA A 24 0.49 5.63 14.76
C ALA A 24 -0.02 7.06 15.00
N GLN A 25 -0.06 7.51 16.26
CA GLN A 25 -0.47 8.87 16.60
C GLN A 25 0.55 9.91 16.15
N ARG A 26 1.86 9.62 16.28
CA ARG A 26 2.94 10.49 15.76
C ARG A 26 2.84 10.64 14.25
N LEU A 27 2.57 9.56 13.54
CA LEU A 27 2.40 9.59 12.08
C LEU A 27 1.15 10.38 11.69
N SER A 28 0.02 10.14 12.34
CA SER A 28 -1.21 10.90 12.10
C SER A 28 -1.01 12.40 12.37
N GLN A 29 -0.31 12.73 13.47
CA GLN A 29 0.01 14.12 13.82
C GLN A 29 0.88 14.79 12.76
N LEU A 30 1.91 14.08 12.28
CA LEU A 30 2.82 14.61 11.29
C LEU A 30 2.17 14.72 9.91
N SER A 31 1.28 13.79 9.55
CA SER A 31 0.66 13.73 8.23
C SER A 31 -0.16 14.97 7.88
N TRP A 32 -1.01 15.46 8.80
CA TRP A 32 -1.81 16.65 8.51
C TRP A 32 -0.97 17.93 8.54
N LEU A 33 0.07 18.01 9.37
CA LEU A 33 1.00 19.14 9.38
C LEU A 33 1.74 19.24 8.04
N LEU A 34 2.25 18.13 7.57
CA LEU A 34 2.93 18.04 6.28
C LEU A 34 2.00 18.37 5.12
N PHE A 35 0.79 17.81 5.13
CA PHE A 35 -0.22 18.09 4.12
C PHE A 35 -0.50 19.61 4.00
N LEU A 36 -0.75 20.29 5.11
CA LEU A 36 -1.02 21.73 5.10
C LEU A 36 0.19 22.53 4.62
N LYS A 37 1.40 22.16 5.01
CA LYS A 37 2.61 22.84 4.57
C LYS A 37 2.87 22.64 3.07
N ILE A 38 2.71 21.41 2.55
CA ILE A 38 2.86 21.12 1.11
C ILE A 38 1.78 21.82 0.31
N PHE A 39 0.55 21.81 0.80
CA PHE A 39 -0.55 22.50 0.16
C PHE A 39 -0.23 24.02 0.02
N ASP A 40 0.22 24.66 1.07
CA ASP A 40 0.58 26.09 1.03
C ASP A 40 1.75 26.39 0.08
N ALA A 41 2.76 25.52 0.02
CA ALA A 41 3.84 25.66 -0.94
C ALA A 41 3.37 25.57 -2.41
N GLN A 42 2.35 24.73 -2.68
CA GLN A 42 1.72 24.69 -4.01
C GLN A 42 0.86 25.95 -4.26
N GLU A 43 0.19 26.48 -3.23
CA GLU A 43 -0.57 27.75 -3.34
C GLU A 43 0.35 28.93 -3.69
N GLU A 44 1.52 29.02 -3.05
CA GLU A 44 2.52 30.06 -3.38
C GLU A 44 3.01 29.97 -4.83
N ALA A 45 3.24 28.75 -5.33
CA ALA A 45 3.62 28.54 -6.72
C ALA A 45 2.51 28.99 -7.69
N LEU A 46 1.25 28.64 -7.41
CA LEU A 46 0.10 29.03 -8.23
C LEU A 46 -0.16 30.56 -8.18
N GLU A 47 0.00 31.19 -7.03
CA GLU A 47 -0.09 32.65 -6.89
C GLU A 47 0.99 33.37 -7.71
N PHE A 48 2.18 32.77 -7.85
CA PHE A 48 3.25 33.32 -8.68
C PHE A 48 3.01 33.11 -10.18
N GLU A 49 2.47 31.95 -10.56
CA GLU A 49 2.27 31.56 -11.97
C GLU A 49 1.01 32.15 -12.60
N GLN A 50 -0.05 32.39 -11.80
CA GLN A 50 -1.37 32.76 -12.29
C GLN A 50 -1.79 34.14 -11.76
N GLU A 51 -1.93 35.09 -12.66
CA GLU A 51 -2.45 36.43 -12.34
C GLU A 51 -3.90 36.30 -11.81
N ASN A 52 -4.18 36.92 -10.65
CA ASN A 52 -5.46 36.88 -9.94
C ASN A 52 -5.86 35.48 -9.36
N TYR A 53 -4.92 34.61 -9.13
CA TYR A 53 -5.19 33.38 -8.38
C TYR A 53 -5.78 33.68 -7.00
N LYS A 54 -6.72 32.84 -6.57
CA LYS A 54 -7.30 32.91 -5.23
C LYS A 54 -7.21 31.55 -4.58
N THR A 55 -6.62 31.50 -3.42
CA THR A 55 -6.58 30.26 -2.63
C THR A 55 -7.99 29.76 -2.30
N PRO A 56 -8.22 28.45 -2.35
CA PRO A 56 -9.52 27.83 -2.07
C PRO A 56 -9.86 27.77 -0.58
N ILE A 57 -8.93 28.10 0.31
CA ILE A 57 -9.12 28.12 1.76
C ILE A 57 -8.92 29.53 2.31
N PRO A 58 -9.46 29.85 3.50
CA PRO A 58 -9.22 31.14 4.13
C PRO A 58 -7.72 31.42 4.32
N GLU A 59 -7.24 32.59 3.92
CA GLU A 59 -5.82 32.97 3.97
C GLU A 59 -5.19 32.78 5.36
N LYS A 60 -5.95 33.00 6.44
CA LYS A 60 -5.48 32.80 7.82
C LYS A 60 -5.05 31.36 8.13
N TYR A 61 -5.49 30.37 7.32
CA TYR A 61 -5.15 28.95 7.49
C TYR A 61 -4.01 28.49 6.57
N LEU A 62 -3.54 29.33 5.66
CA LEU A 62 -2.32 29.06 4.90
C LEU A 62 -1.13 28.93 5.86
N TRP A 63 -0.31 27.94 5.68
CA TRP A 63 0.81 27.62 6.58
C TRP A 63 1.70 28.84 6.85
N ARG A 64 2.00 29.63 5.82
CA ARG A 64 2.81 30.85 5.88
C ARG A 64 2.25 31.92 6.83
N ASN A 65 0.93 31.94 7.09
CA ASN A 65 0.29 32.98 7.89
C ASN A 65 0.18 32.67 9.38
N TRP A 66 0.28 31.40 9.80
CA TRP A 66 0.16 31.03 11.21
C TRP A 66 1.31 30.14 11.73
N ALA A 67 2.00 29.44 10.82
CA ALA A 67 2.98 28.43 11.18
C ALA A 67 4.42 28.82 10.84
N ALA A 68 4.65 29.70 9.86
CA ALA A 68 5.99 30.03 9.35
C ALA A 68 6.83 30.85 10.33
N ASP A 69 6.22 31.75 11.13
CA ASP A 69 6.92 32.54 12.12
C ASP A 69 7.35 31.67 13.31
N PRO A 70 8.65 31.53 13.61
CA PRO A 70 9.13 30.75 14.76
C PRO A 70 8.61 31.24 16.12
N GLU A 71 8.35 32.56 16.22
CA GLU A 71 7.84 33.24 17.42
C GLU A 71 6.31 33.46 17.35
N GLY A 72 5.62 32.79 16.40
CA GLY A 72 4.17 32.86 16.23
C GLY A 72 3.38 32.27 17.41
N ILE A 73 2.05 32.16 17.23
CA ILE A 73 1.15 31.62 18.29
C ILE A 73 1.67 30.30 18.88
N THR A 74 1.55 30.13 20.20
CA THR A 74 2.03 28.97 20.95
C THR A 74 1.13 28.68 22.15
N GLY A 75 1.39 27.62 22.91
CA GLY A 75 0.61 27.29 24.11
C GLY A 75 -0.86 26.99 23.81
N GLU A 76 -1.75 27.38 24.71
CA GLU A 76 -3.19 27.14 24.60
C GLU A 76 -3.80 27.79 23.36
N GLU A 77 -3.38 29.04 23.03
CA GLU A 77 -3.84 29.77 21.85
C GLU A 77 -3.57 28.99 20.55
N LEU A 78 -2.43 28.33 20.42
CA LEU A 78 -2.13 27.48 19.24
C LEU A 78 -3.04 26.23 19.21
N LEU A 79 -3.31 25.61 20.37
CA LEU A 79 -4.20 24.46 20.45
C LEU A 79 -5.64 24.81 20.08
N GLU A 80 -6.16 25.90 20.60
CA GLU A 80 -7.49 26.44 20.24
C GLU A 80 -7.56 26.76 18.75
N PHE A 81 -6.59 27.48 18.21
CA PHE A 81 -6.55 27.82 16.78
C PHE A 81 -6.56 26.56 15.88
N VAL A 82 -5.78 25.54 16.23
CA VAL A 82 -5.74 24.30 15.44
C VAL A 82 -7.03 23.49 15.59
N ASN A 83 -7.52 23.29 16.83
CA ASN A 83 -8.63 22.38 17.09
C ASN A 83 -9.99 23.00 16.76
N ASP A 84 -10.18 24.27 17.08
CA ASP A 84 -11.48 24.93 17.07
C ASP A 84 -11.68 25.83 15.84
N GLU A 85 -10.59 26.22 15.15
CA GLU A 85 -10.69 26.98 13.91
C GLU A 85 -10.24 26.17 12.70
N ILE A 86 -8.93 25.79 12.56
CA ILE A 86 -8.41 25.12 11.37
C ILE A 86 -9.21 23.85 11.05
N PHE A 87 -9.32 22.93 12.02
CA PHE A 87 -10.02 21.67 11.76
C PHE A 87 -11.51 21.85 11.55
N VAL A 88 -12.15 22.74 12.31
CA VAL A 88 -13.58 22.98 12.16
C VAL A 88 -13.90 23.57 10.79
N ASP A 89 -13.20 24.63 10.38
CA ASP A 89 -13.50 25.33 9.14
C ASP A 89 -13.08 24.52 7.91
N LEU A 90 -11.90 23.90 7.91
CA LEU A 90 -11.41 23.15 6.75
C LEU A 90 -12.17 21.85 6.53
N LYS A 91 -12.61 21.16 7.57
CA LYS A 91 -13.48 19.96 7.46
C LYS A 91 -14.88 20.31 6.91
N ASN A 92 -15.39 21.48 7.21
CA ASN A 92 -16.69 21.95 6.77
C ASN A 92 -16.64 22.87 5.55
N LEU A 93 -15.49 22.94 4.87
CA LEU A 93 -15.29 23.81 3.71
C LEU A 93 -16.32 23.50 2.61
N THR A 94 -17.03 24.51 2.12
CA THR A 94 -17.91 24.38 0.97
C THR A 94 -17.06 24.31 -0.30
N ALA A 95 -16.71 23.11 -0.72
CA ALA A 95 -15.82 22.87 -1.84
C ALA A 95 -16.37 21.73 -2.72
N PRO A 96 -17.31 22.03 -3.64
CA PRO A 96 -17.71 21.04 -4.66
C PRO A 96 -16.53 20.72 -5.59
N VAL A 97 -16.34 19.45 -5.92
CA VAL A 97 -15.20 18.99 -6.73
C VAL A 97 -15.12 19.68 -8.10
N ASP A 98 -16.25 19.98 -8.72
CA ASP A 98 -16.31 20.58 -10.06
C ASP A 98 -15.92 22.09 -10.06
N THR A 99 -16.12 22.80 -8.97
CA THR A 99 -15.91 24.27 -8.89
C THR A 99 -14.79 24.67 -7.96
N ASN A 100 -14.44 23.82 -7.00
CA ASN A 100 -13.35 24.05 -6.06
C ASN A 100 -12.61 22.72 -5.76
N PRO A 101 -11.94 22.11 -6.75
CA PRO A 101 -11.30 20.82 -6.58
C PRO A 101 -10.17 20.84 -5.54
N ARG A 102 -9.40 21.91 -5.43
CA ARG A 102 -8.34 22.03 -4.43
C ARG A 102 -8.90 22.12 -3.01
N GLY A 103 -9.94 22.90 -2.80
CA GLY A 103 -10.68 22.94 -1.51
C GLY A 103 -11.32 21.61 -1.16
N PHE A 104 -11.82 20.87 -2.17
CA PHE A 104 -12.32 19.51 -1.99
C PHE A 104 -11.22 18.57 -1.45
N VAL A 105 -10.01 18.63 -2.02
CA VAL A 105 -8.86 17.81 -1.56
C VAL A 105 -8.51 18.15 -0.11
N VAL A 106 -8.48 19.43 0.27
CA VAL A 106 -8.23 19.85 1.65
C VAL A 106 -9.30 19.30 2.60
N ARG A 107 -10.58 19.50 2.27
CA ARG A 107 -11.69 18.97 3.09
C ARG A 107 -11.63 17.46 3.25
N GLN A 108 -11.39 16.72 2.18
CA GLN A 108 -11.33 15.27 2.19
C GLN A 108 -10.10 14.76 2.96
N GLY A 109 -8.94 15.38 2.73
CA GLY A 109 -7.69 15.04 3.42
C GLY A 109 -7.75 15.25 4.93
N LEU A 110 -8.52 16.24 5.39
CA LEU A 110 -8.64 16.55 6.82
C LEU A 110 -9.89 15.95 7.48
N SER A 111 -10.81 15.31 6.76
CA SER A 111 -12.14 14.90 7.27
C SER A 111 -12.12 14.25 8.64
N ASP A 112 -11.22 13.29 8.87
CA ASP A 112 -11.04 12.59 10.14
C ASP A 112 -9.68 12.88 10.81
N ALA A 113 -8.93 13.89 10.31
CA ALA A 113 -7.68 14.29 10.93
C ALA A 113 -7.92 14.81 12.36
N TYR A 114 -6.99 14.54 13.26
CA TYR A 114 -7.09 14.91 14.66
C TYR A 114 -5.74 15.40 15.19
N ASN A 115 -5.75 16.45 16.01
CA ASN A 115 -4.58 16.88 16.73
C ASN A 115 -4.44 16.10 18.04
N TYR A 116 -3.47 15.20 18.09
CA TYR A 116 -3.20 14.39 19.28
C TYR A 116 -2.41 15.16 20.34
N MET A 117 -1.63 16.16 19.96
CA MET A 117 -0.81 16.93 20.89
C MET A 117 -1.67 17.76 21.84
N LYS A 118 -1.32 17.70 23.15
CA LYS A 118 -1.98 18.41 24.23
C LYS A 118 -1.16 19.60 24.75
N ASN A 119 0.06 19.77 24.28
CA ASN A 119 0.94 20.84 24.68
C ASN A 119 1.28 21.71 23.45
N GLY A 120 0.71 22.93 23.41
CA GLY A 120 0.88 23.83 22.27
C GLY A 120 2.31 24.39 22.13
N THR A 121 3.09 24.39 23.23
CA THR A 121 4.53 24.74 23.13
C THR A 121 5.32 23.64 22.42
N LEU A 122 5.04 22.36 22.72
CA LEU A 122 5.64 21.26 21.99
C LEU A 122 5.15 21.22 20.53
N LEU A 123 3.88 21.50 20.29
CA LEU A 123 3.34 21.62 18.93
C LEU A 123 4.07 22.71 18.13
N ARG A 124 4.32 23.89 18.71
CA ARG A 124 5.11 24.96 18.09
C ARG A 124 6.53 24.50 17.77
N GLN A 125 7.17 23.76 18.67
CA GLN A 125 8.51 23.20 18.42
C GLN A 125 8.50 22.22 17.24
N VAL A 126 7.47 21.37 17.10
CA VAL A 126 7.31 20.49 15.95
C VAL A 126 7.16 21.30 14.66
N ILE A 127 6.30 22.33 14.65
CA ILE A 127 6.10 23.22 13.51
C ILE A 127 7.41 23.91 13.12
N ASN A 128 8.16 24.42 14.07
CA ASN A 128 9.44 25.08 13.82
C ASN A 128 10.47 24.11 13.21
N LYS A 129 10.46 22.84 13.64
CA LYS A 129 11.30 21.81 13.02
C LYS A 129 10.87 21.47 11.58
N LEU A 130 9.57 21.48 11.29
CA LEU A 130 9.08 21.34 9.93
C LEU A 130 9.47 22.54 9.04
N ASN A 131 9.59 23.73 9.61
CA ASN A 131 9.99 24.94 8.87
C ASN A 131 11.48 24.95 8.48
N GLU A 132 12.29 24.04 9.04
CA GLU A 132 13.68 23.85 8.58
C GLU A 132 13.76 23.23 7.18
N VAL A 133 12.65 22.70 6.64
CA VAL A 133 12.56 22.08 5.30
C VAL A 133 11.81 23.02 4.36
N ASP A 134 12.44 23.41 3.25
CA ASP A 134 11.86 24.27 2.22
C ASP A 134 11.32 23.45 1.04
N PHE A 135 9.99 23.44 0.87
CA PHE A 135 9.31 22.70 -0.21
C PHE A 135 9.34 23.40 -1.57
N ASN A 136 9.71 24.67 -1.61
CA ASN A 136 9.76 25.45 -2.84
C ASN A 136 11.05 25.19 -3.64
N ARG A 137 12.07 24.60 -2.98
CA ARG A 137 13.33 24.24 -3.64
C ARG A 137 13.25 22.86 -4.30
N SER A 138 13.57 22.81 -5.59
CA SER A 138 13.49 21.58 -6.39
C SER A 138 14.41 20.45 -5.88
N ASP A 139 15.60 20.80 -5.36
CA ASP A 139 16.54 19.88 -4.71
C ASP A 139 16.01 19.36 -3.36
N GLU A 140 15.22 20.12 -2.65
CA GLU A 140 14.59 19.72 -1.39
C GLU A 140 13.29 18.92 -1.59
N ARG A 141 12.61 19.02 -2.75
CA ARG A 141 11.46 18.14 -3.07
C ARG A 141 11.87 16.67 -3.19
N HIS A 142 12.98 16.36 -3.85
CA HIS A 142 13.50 14.98 -3.90
C HIS A 142 13.88 14.48 -2.50
N LEU A 143 14.51 15.36 -1.74
CA LEU A 143 14.88 15.14 -0.35
C LEU A 143 13.65 14.86 0.52
N PHE A 144 12.51 15.47 0.21
CA PHE A 144 11.26 15.26 0.91
C PHE A 144 10.56 13.96 0.52
N GLY A 145 10.69 13.52 -0.71
CA GLY A 145 10.32 12.16 -1.10
C GLY A 145 11.02 11.12 -0.22
N ASP A 146 12.31 11.32 0.07
CA ASP A 146 13.09 10.46 0.97
C ASP A 146 12.59 10.51 2.43
N ILE A 147 12.20 11.70 2.92
CA ILE A 147 11.56 11.85 4.24
C ILE A 147 10.27 11.07 4.31
N TYR A 148 9.44 11.29 3.31
CA TYR A 148 8.13 10.69 3.23
C TYR A 148 8.25 9.16 3.15
N GLU A 149 9.18 8.66 2.35
CA GLU A 149 9.52 7.23 2.30
C GLU A 149 10.03 6.69 3.65
N GLN A 150 10.80 7.48 4.38
CA GLN A 150 11.22 7.07 5.72
C GLN A 150 10.02 7.00 6.68
N LEU A 151 9.10 7.97 6.60
CA LEU A 151 7.86 7.95 7.37
C LEU A 151 6.99 6.75 7.03
N LEU A 152 6.85 6.42 5.74
CA LEU A 152 6.11 5.24 5.30
C LEU A 152 6.76 3.93 5.79
N ARG A 153 8.09 3.87 5.80
CA ARG A 153 8.83 2.73 6.39
C ARG A 153 8.65 2.64 7.91
N ASP A 154 8.57 3.77 8.60
CA ASP A 154 8.28 3.80 10.03
C ASP A 154 6.83 3.36 10.30
N LEU A 155 5.89 3.70 9.42
CA LEU A 155 4.51 3.22 9.43
C LEU A 155 4.46 1.69 9.36
N GLN A 156 5.25 1.06 8.48
CA GLN A 156 5.34 -0.40 8.35
C GLN A 156 5.66 -1.09 9.68
N SER A 157 6.36 -0.42 10.59
CA SER A 157 6.70 -0.94 11.92
C SER A 157 5.72 -0.58 13.04
N ALA A 158 4.68 0.21 12.75
CA ALA A 158 3.70 0.71 13.71
C ALA A 158 2.49 -0.24 13.86
N GLY A 159 2.73 -1.54 14.02
CA GLY A 159 1.67 -2.54 14.23
C GLY A 159 0.77 -2.70 12.99
N ASN A 160 -0.55 -2.63 13.18
CA ASN A 160 -1.53 -2.83 12.10
C ASN A 160 -1.44 -1.80 10.96
N ALA A 161 -0.74 -0.69 11.15
CA ALA A 161 -0.54 0.30 10.09
C ALA A 161 0.44 -0.17 8.99
N GLY A 162 1.23 -1.21 9.23
CA GLY A 162 2.14 -1.79 8.24
C GLY A 162 1.45 -2.42 7.03
N GLU A 163 0.16 -2.74 7.13
CA GLU A 163 -0.65 -3.28 6.02
C GLU A 163 -0.79 -2.32 4.83
N PHE A 164 -0.55 -1.03 5.03
CA PHE A 164 -0.71 0.01 4.02
C PHE A 164 0.55 0.30 3.21
N TYR A 165 1.63 -0.42 3.45
CA TYR A 165 2.90 -0.18 2.79
C TYR A 165 3.39 -1.40 2.00
N THR A 166 3.56 -1.24 0.70
CA THR A 166 4.21 -2.23 -0.18
C THR A 166 5.68 -1.83 -0.41
N PRO A 167 6.65 -2.77 -0.25
CA PRO A 167 8.07 -2.47 -0.47
C PRO A 167 8.33 -1.90 -1.86
N ARG A 168 9.14 -0.84 -1.96
CA ARG A 168 9.43 -0.13 -3.22
C ARG A 168 10.06 -1.02 -4.29
N ALA A 169 10.85 -2.01 -3.90
CA ALA A 169 11.40 -3.00 -4.84
C ALA A 169 10.28 -3.75 -5.57
N VAL A 170 9.25 -4.15 -4.84
CA VAL A 170 8.09 -4.87 -5.40
C VAL A 170 7.22 -3.94 -6.25
N THR A 171 6.91 -2.73 -5.77
CA THR A 171 6.09 -1.77 -6.53
C THR A 171 6.77 -1.40 -7.85
N ARG A 172 8.08 -1.14 -7.82
CA ARG A 172 8.86 -0.80 -9.02
C ARG A 172 8.91 -1.96 -10.00
N PHE A 173 9.18 -3.18 -9.54
CA PHE A 173 9.19 -4.37 -10.41
C PHE A 173 7.84 -4.57 -11.10
N ILE A 174 6.75 -4.48 -10.34
CA ILE A 174 5.40 -4.61 -10.89
C ILE A 174 5.11 -3.55 -11.95
N VAL A 175 5.37 -2.29 -11.64
CA VAL A 175 5.10 -1.17 -12.55
C VAL A 175 5.96 -1.27 -13.81
N ASP A 176 7.25 -1.60 -13.67
CA ASP A 176 8.14 -1.80 -14.82
C ASP A 176 7.67 -2.95 -15.73
N ARG A 177 7.08 -4.02 -15.16
CA ARG A 177 6.62 -5.18 -15.97
C ARG A 177 5.26 -4.96 -16.59
N VAL A 178 4.38 -4.21 -15.94
CA VAL A 178 3.06 -3.83 -16.49
C VAL A 178 3.20 -2.72 -17.53
N ASP A 179 4.21 -1.86 -17.38
CA ASP A 179 4.54 -0.75 -18.27
C ASP A 179 3.34 0.15 -18.60
N PRO A 180 2.78 0.87 -17.59
CA PRO A 180 1.70 1.81 -17.82
C PRO A 180 2.16 2.97 -18.73
N LYS A 181 1.32 3.35 -19.71
CA LYS A 181 1.64 4.35 -20.72
C LYS A 181 0.85 5.64 -20.53
N LEU A 182 1.31 6.69 -21.18
CA LEU A 182 0.61 7.96 -21.23
C LEU A 182 -0.78 7.81 -21.87
N GLY A 183 -1.79 8.35 -21.22
CA GLY A 183 -3.19 8.31 -21.66
C GLY A 183 -3.97 7.07 -21.20
N GLU A 184 -3.31 6.06 -20.63
CA GLU A 184 -4.00 4.92 -20.02
C GLU A 184 -4.55 5.28 -18.64
N ARG A 185 -5.73 4.77 -18.31
CA ARG A 185 -6.32 4.91 -16.97
C ARG A 185 -5.69 3.87 -16.04
N ILE A 186 -4.91 4.37 -15.07
CA ILE A 186 -4.16 3.55 -14.12
C ILE A 186 -4.85 3.59 -12.78
N MET A 187 -5.22 2.44 -12.21
CA MET A 187 -5.95 2.38 -10.96
C MET A 187 -5.27 1.47 -9.92
N ASP A 188 -5.27 1.95 -8.68
CA ASP A 188 -5.08 1.12 -7.49
C ASP A 188 -6.34 1.20 -6.62
N PRO A 189 -7.18 0.15 -6.60
CA PRO A 189 -8.45 0.14 -5.87
C PRO A 189 -8.29 -0.02 -4.34
N ALA A 190 -7.08 -0.25 -3.85
CA ALA A 190 -6.71 -0.34 -2.43
C ALA A 190 -5.36 0.34 -2.20
N CYS A 191 -5.27 1.64 -2.53
CA CYS A 191 -4.01 2.31 -2.79
C CYS A 191 -3.14 2.54 -1.55
N GLY A 192 -3.65 2.33 -0.35
CA GLY A 192 -2.87 2.52 0.88
C GLY A 192 -2.22 3.90 0.92
N THR A 193 -0.90 3.93 1.02
CA THR A 193 -0.10 5.17 1.01
C THR A 193 0.28 5.65 -0.39
N GLY A 194 -0.25 5.03 -1.45
CA GLY A 194 -0.03 5.44 -2.84
C GLY A 194 1.28 4.95 -3.47
N GLY A 195 1.86 3.87 -2.95
CA GLY A 195 3.14 3.35 -3.43
C GLY A 195 3.13 2.99 -4.91
N PHE A 196 2.12 2.26 -5.38
CA PHE A 196 1.96 1.91 -6.79
C PHE A 196 1.63 3.12 -7.65
N LEU A 197 0.77 4.01 -7.17
CA LEU A 197 0.35 5.21 -7.92
C LEU A 197 1.52 6.16 -8.14
N ALA A 198 2.33 6.42 -7.12
CA ALA A 198 3.54 7.24 -7.21
C ALA A 198 4.55 6.62 -8.19
N CYS A 199 4.78 5.31 -8.08
CA CYS A 199 5.68 4.60 -8.98
C CYS A 199 5.19 4.63 -10.43
N SER A 200 3.87 4.45 -10.66
CA SER A 200 3.26 4.54 -11.99
C SER A 200 3.34 5.94 -12.56
N PHE A 201 3.09 6.97 -11.74
CA PHE A 201 3.25 8.37 -12.15
C PHE A 201 4.67 8.67 -12.62
N ASP A 202 5.67 8.30 -11.83
CA ASP A 202 7.07 8.50 -12.16
C ASP A 202 7.49 7.70 -13.39
N HIS A 203 7.00 6.45 -13.53
CA HIS A 203 7.27 5.61 -14.70
C HIS A 203 6.76 6.27 -15.99
N VAL A 204 5.49 6.70 -16.02
CA VAL A 204 4.90 7.37 -17.18
C VAL A 204 5.61 8.70 -17.46
N LYS A 205 5.85 9.50 -16.42
CA LYS A 205 6.55 10.78 -16.55
C LYS A 205 7.92 10.65 -17.17
N ASN A 206 8.69 9.66 -16.74
CA ASN A 206 10.08 9.50 -17.19
C ASN A 206 10.21 8.85 -18.57
N ASN A 207 9.24 8.04 -18.98
CA ASN A 207 9.33 7.26 -20.20
C ASN A 207 8.48 7.79 -21.36
N TYR A 208 7.38 8.54 -21.07
CA TYR A 208 6.36 8.86 -22.06
C TYR A 208 5.94 10.34 -22.10
N VAL A 209 6.37 11.19 -21.16
CA VAL A 209 6.03 12.60 -21.11
C VAL A 209 7.15 13.42 -21.76
N GLU A 210 6.83 14.09 -22.86
CA GLU A 210 7.77 14.95 -23.59
C GLU A 210 7.29 16.41 -23.65
N THR A 211 5.98 16.65 -23.54
CA THR A 211 5.38 17.98 -23.71
C THR A 211 4.55 18.39 -22.48
N ALA A 212 4.19 19.68 -22.42
CA ALA A 212 3.27 20.19 -21.41
C ALA A 212 1.85 19.60 -21.54
N GLU A 213 1.42 19.25 -22.76
CA GLU A 213 0.14 18.57 -22.99
C GLU A 213 0.17 17.13 -22.44
N ASP A 214 1.26 16.40 -22.63
CA ASP A 214 1.46 15.07 -22.05
C ASP A 214 1.40 15.14 -20.53
N HIS A 215 1.99 16.18 -19.93
CA HIS A 215 1.94 16.39 -18.50
C HIS A 215 0.50 16.60 -18.00
N GLN A 216 -0.33 17.33 -18.75
CA GLN A 216 -1.75 17.51 -18.41
C GLN A 216 -2.57 16.21 -18.51
N ILE A 217 -2.22 15.32 -19.47
CA ILE A 217 -2.83 13.99 -19.56
C ILE A 217 -2.45 13.16 -18.34
N LEU A 218 -1.16 13.11 -18.01
CA LEU A 218 -0.65 12.39 -16.85
C LEU A 218 -1.33 12.80 -15.53
N GLN A 219 -1.62 14.09 -15.35
CA GLN A 219 -2.31 14.63 -14.17
C GLN A 219 -3.68 13.97 -13.90
N LYS A 220 -4.32 13.41 -14.90
CA LYS A 220 -5.71 12.91 -14.83
C LYS A 220 -5.84 11.39 -14.89
N GLN A 221 -4.77 10.69 -15.26
CA GLN A 221 -4.83 9.25 -15.53
C GLN A 221 -4.62 8.35 -14.30
N ILE A 222 -4.17 8.91 -13.18
CA ILE A 222 -3.88 8.16 -11.94
C ILE A 222 -5.12 8.17 -11.03
N LEU A 223 -5.63 6.98 -10.71
CA LEU A 223 -6.85 6.78 -9.94
C LEU A 223 -6.54 5.93 -8.70
N GLY A 224 -7.04 6.35 -7.55
CA GLY A 224 -6.84 5.61 -6.30
C GLY A 224 -8.08 5.62 -5.42
N VAL A 225 -8.27 4.55 -4.66
CA VAL A 225 -9.30 4.50 -3.61
C VAL A 225 -8.69 3.92 -2.35
N GLU A 226 -8.90 4.58 -1.23
CA GLU A 226 -8.45 4.12 0.08
C GLU A 226 -9.54 4.29 1.13
N LYS A 227 -9.80 3.20 1.87
CA LYS A 227 -10.86 3.14 2.90
C LYS A 227 -10.48 3.86 4.18
N LYS A 228 -9.19 3.86 4.54
CA LYS A 228 -8.70 4.39 5.82
C LYS A 228 -8.18 5.81 5.67
N GLN A 229 -8.56 6.69 6.61
CA GLN A 229 -8.23 8.11 6.56
C GLN A 229 -6.73 8.40 6.54
N LEU A 230 -5.96 7.81 7.44
CA LEU A 230 -4.52 8.08 7.52
C LEU A 230 -3.79 7.66 6.24
N PRO A 231 -3.94 6.44 5.71
CA PRO A 231 -3.35 6.08 4.43
C PRO A 231 -3.84 6.94 3.27
N HIS A 232 -5.13 7.30 3.22
CA HIS A 232 -5.66 8.22 2.21
C HIS A 232 -4.97 9.59 2.24
N LEU A 233 -4.84 10.20 3.41
CA LEU A 233 -4.13 11.48 3.57
C LEU A 233 -2.67 11.36 3.15
N LEU A 234 -2.02 10.25 3.52
CA LEU A 234 -0.66 9.95 3.10
C LEU A 234 -0.55 9.75 1.58
N CYS A 235 -1.48 9.04 0.96
CA CYS A 235 -1.54 8.87 -0.49
C CYS A 235 -1.72 10.21 -1.21
N THR A 236 -2.69 11.02 -0.78
CA THR A 236 -2.96 12.35 -1.33
C THR A 236 -1.71 13.23 -1.27
N THR A 237 -1.05 13.26 -0.10
CA THR A 237 0.19 14.02 0.10
C THR A 237 1.33 13.51 -0.79
N ASN A 238 1.45 12.17 -0.93
CA ASN A 238 2.42 11.53 -1.79
C ASN A 238 2.24 11.93 -3.27
N MET A 239 1.00 11.93 -3.74
CA MET A 239 0.68 12.35 -5.10
C MET A 239 1.05 13.81 -5.35
N MET A 240 0.77 14.69 -4.38
CA MET A 240 1.16 16.10 -4.46
C MET A 240 2.69 16.28 -4.54
N LEU A 241 3.45 15.48 -3.79
CA LEU A 241 4.92 15.50 -3.82
C LEU A 241 5.50 15.02 -5.15
N HIS A 242 4.88 14.02 -5.79
CA HIS A 242 5.29 13.54 -7.10
C HIS A 242 4.90 14.49 -8.25
N GLY A 243 4.04 15.49 -7.98
CA GLY A 243 3.70 16.56 -8.90
C GLY A 243 2.27 16.48 -9.45
N ILE A 244 1.38 15.73 -8.82
CA ILE A 244 -0.05 15.85 -9.10
C ILE A 244 -0.55 17.11 -8.40
N GLU A 245 -0.98 18.09 -9.20
CA GLU A 245 -1.39 19.41 -8.70
C GLU A 245 -2.68 19.32 -7.86
N VAL A 246 -3.63 18.52 -8.31
CA VAL A 246 -4.93 18.39 -7.66
C VAL A 246 -5.39 16.92 -7.66
N PRO A 247 -5.02 16.12 -6.64
CA PRO A 247 -5.28 14.69 -6.61
C PRO A 247 -6.74 14.33 -6.24
N VAL A 248 -7.73 14.89 -6.94
CA VAL A 248 -9.16 14.59 -6.73
C VAL A 248 -9.54 13.15 -7.06
N GLN A 249 -8.74 12.48 -7.88
CA GLN A 249 -8.94 11.08 -8.27
C GLN A 249 -8.52 10.10 -7.16
N ILE A 250 -7.86 10.58 -6.12
CA ILE A 250 -7.55 9.78 -4.93
C ILE A 250 -8.72 9.91 -3.96
N ARG A 251 -9.58 8.90 -3.92
CA ARG A 251 -10.84 8.97 -3.16
C ARG A 251 -10.71 8.29 -1.80
N HIS A 252 -11.24 8.94 -0.78
CA HIS A 252 -11.45 8.35 0.53
C HIS A 252 -12.80 7.61 0.51
N ASP A 253 -12.78 6.30 0.24
CA ASP A 253 -13.98 5.48 0.11
C ASP A 253 -13.64 3.98 0.27
N ASN A 254 -14.64 3.15 0.51
CA ASN A 254 -14.50 1.71 0.39
C ASN A 254 -14.88 1.27 -1.04
N THR A 255 -13.89 0.86 -1.81
CA THR A 255 -14.06 0.38 -3.20
C THR A 255 -15.14 -0.69 -3.34
N LEU A 256 -15.22 -1.61 -2.36
CA LEU A 256 -16.16 -2.73 -2.37
C LEU A 256 -17.60 -2.34 -1.99
N ASN A 257 -17.82 -1.10 -1.54
CA ASN A 257 -19.13 -0.59 -1.17
C ASN A 257 -20.03 -0.27 -2.39
N LYS A 258 -19.42 -0.12 -3.56
CA LYS A 258 -20.10 0.15 -4.81
C LYS A 258 -20.49 -1.17 -5.47
N PRO A 259 -21.77 -1.36 -5.87
CA PRO A 259 -22.19 -2.56 -6.60
C PRO A 259 -21.33 -2.80 -7.85
N LEU A 260 -20.88 -4.04 -8.05
CA LEU A 260 -20.01 -4.40 -9.17
C LEU A 260 -20.61 -4.01 -10.52
N SER A 261 -21.92 -4.20 -10.69
CA SER A 261 -22.68 -3.82 -11.90
C SER A 261 -22.71 -2.31 -12.20
N SER A 262 -22.24 -1.46 -11.29
CA SER A 262 -22.19 0.00 -11.46
C SER A 262 -20.79 0.51 -11.83
N TRP A 263 -19.82 -0.37 -12.00
CA TRP A 263 -18.51 -0.05 -12.54
C TRP A 263 -18.49 -0.20 -14.05
N ASP A 264 -17.78 0.72 -14.71
CA ASP A 264 -17.47 0.59 -16.13
C ASP A 264 -16.19 -0.26 -16.29
N SER A 265 -16.13 -1.05 -17.37
CA SER A 265 -14.93 -1.81 -17.73
C SER A 265 -14.02 -0.94 -18.59
N ASP A 266 -13.42 0.09 -17.99
CA ASP A 266 -12.70 1.15 -18.69
C ASP A 266 -11.31 1.46 -18.08
N ILE A 267 -10.82 0.61 -17.20
CA ILE A 267 -9.50 0.74 -16.59
C ILE A 267 -8.47 -0.04 -17.43
N ASP A 268 -7.46 0.67 -17.94
CA ASP A 268 -6.44 0.07 -18.79
C ASP A 268 -5.39 -0.69 -17.99
N VAL A 269 -5.04 -0.17 -16.79
CA VAL A 269 -3.99 -0.74 -15.95
C VAL A 269 -4.42 -0.78 -14.49
N ILE A 270 -4.27 -1.96 -13.86
CA ILE A 270 -4.45 -2.10 -12.40
C ILE A 270 -3.17 -2.67 -11.80
N VAL A 271 -2.62 -1.96 -10.83
CA VAL A 271 -1.49 -2.40 -10.01
C VAL A 271 -1.86 -2.22 -8.55
N THR A 272 -1.91 -3.30 -7.78
CA THR A 272 -2.45 -3.24 -6.42
C THR A 272 -1.95 -4.36 -5.51
N ASN A 273 -1.96 -4.07 -4.23
CA ASN A 273 -1.73 -5.02 -3.15
C ASN A 273 -2.93 -4.96 -2.17
N PRO A 274 -4.04 -5.65 -2.47
CA PRO A 274 -5.23 -5.61 -1.62
C PRO A 274 -4.95 -6.22 -0.24
N PRO A 275 -5.71 -5.87 0.81
CA PRO A 275 -5.52 -6.39 2.17
C PRO A 275 -5.59 -7.92 2.22
N PHE A 276 -4.60 -8.57 2.88
CA PHE A 276 -4.55 -10.02 3.06
C PHE A 276 -5.38 -10.48 4.26
N GLY A 277 -6.25 -11.47 4.08
CA GLY A 277 -6.98 -12.11 5.17
C GLY A 277 -7.98 -11.22 5.90
N GLY A 278 -8.32 -10.07 5.34
CA GLY A 278 -9.37 -9.18 5.84
C GLY A 278 -10.76 -9.78 5.60
N THR A 279 -11.70 -9.42 6.48
CA THR A 279 -13.11 -9.76 6.33
C THR A 279 -13.92 -8.48 6.25
N GLU A 280 -14.66 -8.31 5.17
CA GLU A 280 -15.53 -7.14 4.98
C GLU A 280 -16.77 -7.16 5.88
N GLU A 281 -17.36 -6.00 6.05
CA GLU A 281 -18.60 -5.79 6.78
C GLU A 281 -19.77 -6.56 6.14
N HIS A 282 -20.74 -6.96 6.96
CA HIS A 282 -21.94 -7.64 6.46
C HIS A 282 -22.72 -6.75 5.49
N GLY A 283 -23.04 -7.32 4.34
CA GLY A 283 -23.80 -6.66 3.29
C GLY A 283 -22.96 -6.27 2.08
N ILE A 284 -21.64 -6.07 2.23
CA ILE A 284 -20.73 -5.76 1.12
C ILE A 284 -20.70 -6.90 0.10
N GLU A 285 -20.77 -8.15 0.55
CA GLU A 285 -20.85 -9.33 -0.33
C GLU A 285 -22.02 -9.29 -1.31
N LYS A 286 -23.10 -8.56 -0.97
CA LYS A 286 -24.28 -8.41 -1.83
C LYS A 286 -24.04 -7.51 -3.04
N ASN A 287 -22.97 -6.74 -3.05
CA ASN A 287 -22.55 -5.96 -4.20
C ASN A 287 -21.98 -6.81 -5.33
N PHE A 288 -21.78 -8.10 -5.09
CA PHE A 288 -21.19 -9.08 -6.00
C PHE A 288 -22.19 -10.16 -6.42
N PRO A 289 -22.02 -10.80 -7.59
CA PRO A 289 -22.86 -11.90 -8.04
C PRO A 289 -22.95 -13.04 -7.01
N ALA A 290 -24.11 -13.68 -6.91
CA ALA A 290 -24.43 -14.67 -5.88
C ALA A 290 -23.42 -15.82 -5.79
N GLU A 291 -22.84 -16.24 -6.92
CA GLU A 291 -21.85 -17.31 -6.98
C GLU A 291 -20.46 -16.97 -6.47
N PHE A 292 -20.14 -15.66 -6.36
CA PHE A 292 -18.87 -15.12 -5.88
C PHE A 292 -18.98 -14.44 -4.52
N GLN A 293 -20.17 -14.48 -3.88
CA GLN A 293 -20.34 -13.87 -2.58
C GLN A 293 -19.46 -14.52 -1.52
N THR A 294 -18.56 -13.76 -1.01
CA THR A 294 -17.67 -14.06 0.11
C THR A 294 -17.45 -12.79 0.94
N ARG A 295 -16.91 -12.93 2.12
CA ARG A 295 -16.49 -11.80 2.93
C ARG A 295 -14.97 -11.63 2.95
N GLU A 296 -14.23 -12.50 2.29
CA GLU A 296 -12.78 -12.37 2.19
C GLU A 296 -12.42 -11.22 1.25
N THR A 297 -11.76 -10.21 1.79
CA THR A 297 -11.45 -8.95 1.10
C THR A 297 -10.65 -9.18 -0.18
N ALA A 298 -9.59 -10.01 -0.14
CA ALA A 298 -8.75 -10.29 -1.32
C ALA A 298 -9.52 -10.92 -2.48
N ASP A 299 -10.49 -11.80 -2.19
CA ASP A 299 -11.32 -12.45 -3.21
C ASP A 299 -12.25 -11.46 -3.90
N LEU A 300 -12.89 -10.56 -3.12
CA LEU A 300 -13.75 -9.51 -3.66
C LEU A 300 -12.96 -8.53 -4.53
N PHE A 301 -11.74 -8.16 -4.11
CA PHE A 301 -10.87 -7.33 -4.94
C PHE A 301 -10.46 -8.02 -6.23
N LEU A 302 -10.11 -9.31 -6.20
CA LEU A 302 -9.75 -10.03 -7.42
C LEU A 302 -10.91 -10.05 -8.43
N GLN A 303 -12.14 -10.31 -7.97
CA GLN A 303 -13.31 -10.23 -8.83
C GLN A 303 -13.52 -8.84 -9.41
N LEU A 304 -13.48 -7.80 -8.56
CA LEU A 304 -13.60 -6.41 -9.00
C LEU A 304 -12.57 -6.09 -10.09
N ILE A 305 -11.31 -6.46 -9.88
CA ILE A 305 -10.22 -6.18 -10.83
C ILE A 305 -10.51 -6.82 -12.20
N ILE A 306 -10.91 -8.08 -12.22
CA ILE A 306 -11.26 -8.76 -13.48
C ILE A 306 -12.39 -8.03 -14.22
N GLU A 307 -13.40 -7.59 -13.50
CA GLU A 307 -14.59 -6.96 -14.11
C GLU A 307 -14.32 -5.54 -14.64
N VAL A 308 -13.55 -4.72 -13.88
CA VAL A 308 -13.35 -3.30 -14.23
C VAL A 308 -12.22 -3.07 -15.25
N LEU A 309 -11.38 -4.06 -15.52
CA LEU A 309 -10.40 -3.99 -16.59
C LEU A 309 -11.12 -3.82 -17.95
N ALA A 310 -10.61 -2.89 -18.75
CA ALA A 310 -10.97 -2.75 -20.15
C ALA A 310 -10.55 -3.99 -20.97
N ASP A 311 -11.11 -4.16 -22.17
CA ASP A 311 -10.58 -5.14 -23.11
C ASP A 311 -9.10 -4.81 -23.43
N LYS A 312 -8.22 -5.81 -23.33
CA LYS A 312 -6.77 -5.69 -23.40
C LYS A 312 -6.14 -4.90 -22.23
N GLY A 313 -6.93 -4.52 -21.24
CA GLY A 313 -6.42 -3.99 -19.98
C GLY A 313 -5.61 -5.03 -19.23
N ARG A 314 -4.57 -4.60 -18.54
CA ARG A 314 -3.63 -5.49 -17.85
C ARG A 314 -3.52 -5.18 -16.38
N ALA A 315 -3.29 -6.21 -15.59
CA ALA A 315 -3.15 -6.07 -14.16
C ALA A 315 -1.97 -6.84 -13.59
N ALA A 316 -1.44 -6.32 -12.50
CA ALA A 316 -0.57 -7.07 -11.60
C ALA A 316 -1.07 -6.92 -10.15
N VAL A 317 -1.36 -8.04 -9.52
CA VAL A 317 -2.00 -8.10 -8.21
C VAL A 317 -1.14 -8.92 -7.26
N VAL A 318 -0.84 -8.37 -6.09
CA VAL A 318 -0.15 -9.11 -5.02
C VAL A 318 -1.18 -9.85 -4.18
N LEU A 319 -1.07 -11.16 -4.10
CA LEU A 319 -2.01 -12.03 -3.38
C LEU A 319 -1.28 -13.05 -2.49
N PRO A 320 -1.86 -13.43 -1.33
CA PRO A 320 -1.28 -14.46 -0.47
C PRO A 320 -1.39 -15.85 -1.09
N ASP A 321 -0.53 -16.80 -0.67
CA ASP A 321 -0.58 -18.20 -1.10
C ASP A 321 -1.97 -18.83 -0.96
N GLY A 322 -2.73 -18.44 0.06
CA GLY A 322 -4.10 -18.91 0.28
C GLY A 322 -5.05 -18.69 -0.90
N THR A 323 -4.78 -17.72 -1.76
CA THR A 323 -5.56 -17.52 -3.00
C THR A 323 -5.23 -18.58 -4.03
N LEU A 324 -3.98 -19.03 -4.12
CA LEU A 324 -3.54 -20.02 -5.13
C LEU A 324 -4.13 -21.41 -4.87
N PHE A 325 -4.09 -21.90 -3.63
CA PHE A 325 -4.57 -23.24 -3.28
C PHE A 325 -6.02 -23.29 -2.78
N GLY A 326 -6.59 -22.14 -2.38
CA GLY A 326 -7.94 -22.08 -1.80
C GLY A 326 -9.03 -22.64 -2.70
N GLU A 327 -10.05 -23.22 -2.09
CA GLU A 327 -11.19 -23.85 -2.76
C GLU A 327 -12.48 -22.99 -2.64
N GLY A 328 -13.60 -23.50 -3.16
CA GLY A 328 -14.90 -22.86 -3.10
C GLY A 328 -15.00 -21.62 -3.99
N VAL A 329 -15.24 -20.44 -3.43
CA VAL A 329 -15.28 -19.17 -4.19
C VAL A 329 -13.95 -18.91 -4.88
N LYS A 330 -12.82 -19.20 -4.24
CA LYS A 330 -11.49 -19.05 -4.84
C LYS A 330 -11.28 -19.89 -6.10
N THR A 331 -11.82 -21.13 -6.13
CA THR A 331 -11.80 -21.96 -7.35
C THR A 331 -12.55 -21.29 -8.49
N LYS A 332 -13.75 -20.72 -8.22
CA LYS A 332 -14.55 -20.03 -9.23
C LYS A 332 -13.86 -18.77 -9.73
N LEU A 333 -13.23 -18.01 -8.83
CA LEU A 333 -12.47 -16.80 -9.21
C LEU A 333 -11.26 -17.13 -10.08
N LYS A 334 -10.50 -18.19 -9.75
CA LYS A 334 -9.38 -18.64 -10.57
C LYS A 334 -9.85 -19.15 -11.93
N LYS A 335 -10.98 -19.84 -11.98
CA LYS A 335 -11.61 -20.23 -13.23
C LYS A 335 -11.99 -18.99 -14.07
N MET A 336 -12.71 -18.02 -13.50
CA MET A 336 -13.07 -16.77 -14.15
C MET A 336 -11.81 -16.05 -14.67
N LEU A 337 -10.78 -15.90 -13.83
CA LEU A 337 -9.52 -15.28 -14.21
C LEU A 337 -8.88 -15.95 -15.43
N THR A 338 -8.86 -17.27 -15.48
CA THR A 338 -8.23 -18.02 -16.58
C THR A 338 -9.10 -18.12 -17.85
N GLU A 339 -10.42 -17.97 -17.74
CA GLU A 339 -11.33 -17.97 -18.88
C GLU A 339 -11.47 -16.58 -19.52
N GLU A 340 -11.45 -15.49 -18.73
CA GLU A 340 -11.64 -14.13 -19.22
C GLU A 340 -10.33 -13.37 -19.46
N CYS A 341 -9.25 -13.79 -18.79
CA CYS A 341 -7.95 -13.18 -18.88
C CYS A 341 -6.86 -14.18 -19.26
N ASN A 342 -5.82 -13.69 -19.91
CA ASN A 342 -4.56 -14.40 -20.05
C ASN A 342 -3.73 -14.21 -18.79
N LEU A 343 -3.85 -15.11 -17.82
CA LEU A 343 -2.96 -15.19 -16.65
C LEU A 343 -1.62 -15.77 -17.12
N HIS A 344 -0.70 -14.92 -17.54
CA HIS A 344 0.52 -15.33 -18.20
C HIS A 344 1.72 -15.55 -17.28
N THR A 345 1.70 -14.92 -16.08
CA THR A 345 2.87 -15.01 -15.16
C THR A 345 2.45 -14.96 -13.70
N ILE A 346 2.98 -15.87 -12.91
CA ILE A 346 2.91 -15.84 -11.45
C ILE A 346 4.34 -15.78 -10.91
N VAL A 347 4.70 -14.68 -10.25
CA VAL A 347 5.98 -14.55 -9.52
C VAL A 347 5.75 -14.89 -8.06
N ARG A 348 6.39 -15.93 -7.58
CA ARG A 348 6.31 -16.37 -6.18
C ARG A 348 7.40 -15.70 -5.36
N LEU A 349 7.00 -14.79 -4.46
CA LEU A 349 7.93 -14.08 -3.59
C LEU A 349 8.33 -14.93 -2.38
N PRO A 350 9.58 -14.83 -1.93
CA PRO A 350 10.03 -15.57 -0.74
C PRO A 350 9.43 -14.99 0.54
N ASN A 351 9.55 -15.72 1.64
CA ASN A 351 9.07 -15.28 2.94
C ASN A 351 9.71 -13.94 3.37
N GLY A 352 8.94 -13.15 4.11
CA GLY A 352 9.46 -11.97 4.80
C GLY A 352 9.60 -10.72 3.95
N VAL A 353 9.22 -10.73 2.67
CA VAL A 353 9.23 -9.53 1.80
C VAL A 353 8.38 -8.41 2.42
N PHE A 354 7.28 -8.76 3.07
CA PHE A 354 6.37 -7.83 3.75
C PHE A 354 6.60 -7.72 5.27
N ASN A 355 7.73 -8.19 5.78
CA ASN A 355 8.09 -8.04 7.19
C ASN A 355 8.29 -6.54 7.56
N PRO A 356 7.88 -6.11 8.78
CA PRO A 356 7.32 -6.89 9.89
C PRO A 356 5.81 -7.11 9.84
N TYR A 357 5.09 -6.63 8.81
CA TYR A 357 3.64 -6.70 8.74
C TYR A 357 3.14 -8.15 8.69
N THR A 358 3.66 -8.95 7.74
CA THR A 358 3.29 -10.35 7.62
C THR A 358 4.46 -11.22 7.16
N GLY A 359 4.53 -12.43 7.70
CA GLY A 359 5.44 -13.47 7.22
C GLY A 359 4.83 -14.42 6.18
N ILE A 360 3.58 -14.16 5.75
CA ILE A 360 2.88 -15.00 4.77
C ILE A 360 3.58 -14.87 3.41
N LYS A 361 3.76 -16.02 2.72
CA LYS A 361 4.20 -16.01 1.32
C LYS A 361 3.18 -15.33 0.44
N THR A 362 3.67 -14.55 -0.49
CA THR A 362 2.87 -13.79 -1.43
C THR A 362 3.28 -14.08 -2.86
N ASN A 363 2.35 -13.86 -3.77
CA ASN A 363 2.55 -14.06 -5.19
C ASN A 363 2.09 -12.82 -5.94
N ILE A 364 2.73 -12.53 -7.06
CA ILE A 364 2.30 -11.47 -7.98
C ILE A 364 1.71 -12.16 -9.20
N LEU A 365 0.44 -11.91 -9.47
CA LEU A 365 -0.28 -12.42 -10.63
C LEU A 365 -0.32 -11.34 -11.71
N PHE A 366 0.24 -11.63 -12.88
CA PHE A 366 0.20 -10.75 -14.05
C PHE A 366 -0.75 -11.34 -15.09
N PHE A 367 -1.72 -10.54 -15.52
CA PHE A 367 -2.71 -10.98 -16.51
C PHE A 367 -3.23 -9.83 -17.38
N THR A 368 -3.70 -10.20 -18.58
CA THR A 368 -4.28 -9.29 -19.56
C THR A 368 -5.70 -9.76 -19.92
N LYS A 369 -6.71 -8.89 -19.86
CA LYS A 369 -8.10 -9.22 -20.15
C LYS A 369 -8.35 -9.40 -21.65
N GLY A 370 -9.34 -10.23 -22.00
CA GLY A 370 -9.88 -10.38 -23.35
C GLY A 370 -9.42 -11.64 -24.10
N GLN A 371 -8.53 -12.43 -23.51
CA GLN A 371 -8.16 -13.74 -24.05
C GLN A 371 -8.03 -14.77 -22.93
N PRO A 372 -8.47 -16.02 -23.14
CA PRO A 372 -8.31 -17.07 -22.14
C PRO A 372 -6.83 -17.46 -22.01
N THR A 373 -6.46 -17.87 -20.82
CA THR A 373 -5.15 -18.42 -20.48
C THR A 373 -4.89 -19.73 -21.26
N LYS A 374 -3.71 -19.87 -21.82
CA LYS A 374 -3.23 -21.12 -22.46
C LYS A 374 -2.16 -21.79 -21.61
N ASP A 375 -1.15 -21.03 -21.26
CA ASP A 375 -0.03 -21.45 -20.43
C ASP A 375 0.22 -20.41 -19.34
N ILE A 376 0.63 -20.85 -18.15
CA ILE A 376 1.04 -20.00 -17.06
C ILE A 376 2.52 -20.20 -16.80
N TRP A 377 3.29 -19.13 -16.84
CA TRP A 377 4.66 -19.14 -16.40
C TRP A 377 4.73 -18.84 -14.90
N PHE A 378 5.44 -19.68 -14.19
CA PHE A 378 5.80 -19.46 -12.79
C PHE A 378 7.25 -19.00 -12.73
N TYR A 379 7.53 -18.07 -11.83
CA TYR A 379 8.89 -17.69 -11.47
C TYR A 379 9.01 -17.65 -9.94
N GLU A 380 9.91 -18.45 -9.38
CA GLU A 380 10.18 -18.46 -7.94
C GLU A 380 11.38 -17.57 -7.64
N HIS A 381 11.12 -16.40 -7.05
CA HIS A 381 12.16 -15.43 -6.72
C HIS A 381 13.09 -16.00 -5.64
N PRO A 382 14.40 -16.16 -5.90
CA PRO A 382 15.34 -16.70 -4.93
C PRO A 382 15.71 -15.66 -3.86
N TYR A 383 16.15 -16.12 -2.69
CA TYR A 383 16.89 -15.26 -1.80
C TYR A 383 18.28 -14.97 -2.37
N PRO A 384 18.82 -13.76 -2.19
CA PRO A 384 20.22 -13.49 -2.49
C PRO A 384 21.15 -14.39 -1.67
N GLU A 385 22.36 -14.61 -2.19
CA GLU A 385 23.36 -15.44 -1.50
C GLU A 385 23.61 -14.95 -0.06
N GLY A 386 23.51 -15.87 0.90
CA GLY A 386 23.68 -15.55 2.32
C GLY A 386 22.47 -14.91 3.02
N VAL A 387 21.38 -14.64 2.30
CA VAL A 387 20.13 -14.14 2.88
C VAL A 387 19.16 -15.32 3.10
N LYS A 388 18.70 -15.49 4.33
CA LYS A 388 17.71 -16.53 4.68
C LYS A 388 16.30 -15.99 4.90
N ASN A 389 16.17 -14.70 5.14
CA ASN A 389 14.89 -14.03 5.34
C ASN A 389 15.09 -12.52 5.20
N TYR A 390 14.09 -11.82 4.67
CA TYR A 390 14.04 -10.36 4.67
C TYR A 390 13.55 -9.82 6.02
N SER A 391 13.96 -8.61 6.34
CA SER A 391 13.56 -7.92 7.57
C SER A 391 13.55 -6.40 7.36
N LYS A 392 13.00 -5.65 8.32
CA LYS A 392 13.03 -4.17 8.29
C LYS A 392 14.45 -3.61 8.04
N THR A 393 15.48 -4.22 8.62
CA THR A 393 16.88 -3.77 8.49
C THR A 393 17.61 -4.34 7.27
N LYS A 394 17.03 -5.36 6.64
CA LYS A 394 17.51 -5.98 5.40
C LYS A 394 16.32 -6.23 4.47
N PRO A 395 15.70 -5.15 3.93
CA PRO A 395 14.60 -5.28 2.99
C PRO A 395 15.09 -5.79 1.64
N MET A 396 14.17 -6.36 0.85
CA MET A 396 14.40 -6.70 -0.54
C MET A 396 14.79 -5.45 -1.33
N LYS A 397 15.72 -5.60 -2.28
CA LYS A 397 16.17 -4.53 -3.16
C LYS A 397 15.69 -4.76 -4.58
N PHE A 398 15.54 -3.69 -5.35
CA PHE A 398 15.08 -3.78 -6.75
C PHE A 398 16.05 -4.56 -7.64
N GLU A 399 17.35 -4.41 -7.42
CA GLU A 399 18.41 -5.10 -8.18
C GLU A 399 18.31 -6.63 -8.08
N GLU A 400 17.63 -7.15 -7.05
CA GLU A 400 17.42 -8.59 -6.87
C GLU A 400 16.48 -9.18 -7.91
N PHE A 401 15.65 -8.35 -8.54
CA PHE A 401 14.76 -8.73 -9.64
C PHE A 401 15.46 -8.77 -11.03
N GLN A 402 16.76 -8.51 -11.11
CA GLN A 402 17.43 -8.41 -12.41
C GLN A 402 17.30 -9.69 -13.25
N ALA A 403 17.38 -10.85 -12.63
CA ALA A 403 17.24 -12.13 -13.32
C ALA A 403 15.84 -12.34 -13.92
N GLU A 404 14.78 -11.92 -13.20
CA GLU A 404 13.41 -11.93 -13.71
C GLU A 404 13.23 -10.93 -14.84
N ILE A 405 13.81 -9.74 -14.70
CA ILE A 405 13.72 -8.69 -15.71
C ILE A 405 14.36 -9.17 -17.03
N ASP A 406 15.54 -9.78 -16.97
CA ASP A 406 16.24 -10.31 -18.11
C ASP A 406 15.51 -11.51 -18.77
N TRP A 407 14.79 -12.28 -17.96
CA TRP A 407 14.00 -13.43 -18.40
C TRP A 407 12.63 -13.05 -18.97
N TRP A 408 12.08 -11.86 -18.67
CA TRP A 408 10.66 -11.52 -18.79
C TRP A 408 10.05 -11.73 -20.17
N GLY A 409 10.74 -11.35 -21.27
CA GLY A 409 10.20 -11.44 -22.62
C GLY A 409 9.06 -10.44 -22.91
N ASP A 410 8.40 -10.62 -24.04
CA ASP A 410 7.32 -9.75 -24.53
C ASP A 410 6.01 -10.55 -24.68
N GLU A 411 4.91 -10.01 -24.17
CA GLU A 411 3.57 -10.61 -24.32
C GLU A 411 3.10 -10.60 -25.78
N ALA A 412 3.49 -9.58 -26.56
CA ALA A 412 3.09 -9.44 -27.96
C ALA A 412 3.59 -10.59 -28.86
N ASP A 413 4.72 -11.22 -28.52
CA ASP A 413 5.25 -12.41 -29.21
C ASP A 413 4.88 -13.74 -28.51
N GLY A 414 4.00 -13.67 -27.48
CA GLY A 414 3.61 -14.81 -26.68
C GLY A 414 4.71 -15.29 -25.72
N PHE A 415 5.61 -14.40 -25.33
CA PHE A 415 6.77 -14.69 -24.48
C PHE A 415 7.73 -15.72 -25.09
N ALA A 416 7.95 -15.65 -26.38
CA ALA A 416 8.72 -16.62 -27.15
C ALA A 416 10.19 -16.75 -26.67
N SER A 417 10.74 -15.71 -26.04
CA SER A 417 12.10 -15.71 -25.49
C SER A 417 12.23 -16.43 -24.15
N ARG A 418 11.12 -16.72 -23.44
CA ARG A 418 11.16 -17.38 -22.15
C ARG A 418 11.62 -18.82 -22.26
N VAL A 419 12.53 -19.19 -21.39
CA VAL A 419 12.99 -20.57 -21.22
C VAL A 419 12.84 -21.02 -19.80
N GLU A 420 12.55 -22.29 -19.60
CA GLU A 420 12.53 -22.92 -18.29
C GLU A 420 13.95 -22.99 -17.73
N ASN A 421 14.06 -22.79 -16.43
CA ASN A 421 15.32 -22.85 -15.69
C ASN A 421 15.05 -23.21 -14.21
N ASP A 422 16.07 -23.21 -13.36
CA ASP A 422 15.97 -23.58 -11.95
C ASP A 422 14.94 -22.73 -11.14
N HIS A 423 14.52 -21.60 -11.66
CA HIS A 423 13.56 -20.68 -11.02
C HIS A 423 12.27 -20.50 -11.82
N ALA A 424 12.25 -20.82 -13.10
CA ALA A 424 11.13 -20.58 -14.01
C ALA A 424 10.64 -21.83 -14.69
N TRP A 425 9.33 -22.08 -14.68
CA TRP A 425 8.70 -23.22 -15.36
C TRP A 425 7.34 -22.82 -15.93
N LYS A 426 6.89 -23.61 -16.91
CA LYS A 426 5.63 -23.37 -17.61
C LYS A 426 4.64 -24.50 -17.28
N VAL A 427 3.37 -24.14 -17.09
CA VAL A 427 2.28 -25.07 -16.82
C VAL A 427 1.15 -24.80 -17.79
N SER A 428 0.62 -25.84 -18.43
CA SER A 428 -0.52 -25.68 -19.34
C SER A 428 -1.83 -25.45 -18.57
N ILE A 429 -2.80 -24.82 -19.23
CA ILE A 429 -4.13 -24.63 -18.64
C ILE A 429 -4.84 -25.96 -18.39
N GLU A 430 -4.59 -26.97 -19.21
CA GLU A 430 -5.15 -28.32 -19.06
C GLU A 430 -4.73 -28.94 -17.71
N GLU A 431 -3.45 -28.82 -17.35
CA GLU A 431 -2.97 -29.28 -16.05
C GLU A 431 -3.63 -28.52 -14.90
N VAL A 432 -3.81 -27.21 -15.02
CA VAL A 432 -4.49 -26.39 -14.02
C VAL A 432 -5.96 -26.82 -13.86
N ILE A 433 -6.65 -27.12 -14.96
CA ILE A 433 -8.05 -27.61 -14.94
C ILE A 433 -8.12 -28.97 -14.25
N GLU A 434 -7.23 -29.92 -14.58
CA GLU A 434 -7.16 -31.23 -13.95
C GLU A 434 -6.93 -31.16 -12.43
N ARG A 435 -6.22 -30.09 -11.98
CA ARG A 435 -5.99 -29.77 -10.56
C ARG A 435 -7.11 -28.93 -9.93
N ASN A 436 -8.28 -28.82 -10.57
CA ASN A 436 -9.42 -28.02 -10.12
C ASN A 436 -9.03 -26.55 -9.86
N TYR A 437 -8.26 -25.96 -10.78
CA TYR A 437 -7.75 -24.58 -10.71
C TYR A 437 -6.87 -24.31 -9.48
N ASN A 438 -6.22 -25.33 -8.93
CA ASN A 438 -5.21 -25.12 -7.91
C ASN A 438 -3.91 -24.63 -8.56
N LEU A 439 -3.56 -23.36 -8.28
CA LEU A 439 -2.38 -22.68 -8.81
C LEU A 439 -1.15 -22.79 -7.89
N ASP A 440 -1.25 -23.52 -6.77
CA ASP A 440 -0.10 -23.80 -5.93
C ASP A 440 0.67 -25.01 -6.51
N ILE A 441 1.50 -24.72 -7.50
CA ILE A 441 2.29 -25.67 -8.25
C ILE A 441 3.75 -25.50 -7.86
N SER A 442 4.35 -26.56 -7.34
CA SER A 442 5.75 -26.56 -6.91
C SER A 442 6.71 -26.49 -8.09
N ASN A 443 7.86 -25.87 -7.86
CA ASN A 443 8.94 -25.80 -8.85
C ASN A 443 9.48 -27.21 -9.16
N PRO A 444 9.36 -27.70 -10.40
CA PRO A 444 9.78 -29.05 -10.77
C PRO A 444 11.31 -29.22 -10.81
N TYR A 445 12.07 -28.10 -10.86
CA TYR A 445 13.53 -28.09 -10.94
C TYR A 445 14.20 -27.97 -9.58
N GLN A 446 13.49 -27.53 -8.55
CA GLN A 446 13.95 -27.67 -7.18
C GLN A 446 13.72 -29.11 -6.76
N GLY A 447 14.75 -29.92 -6.83
CA GLY A 447 14.69 -31.30 -6.35
C GLY A 447 14.13 -31.31 -4.93
N GLU A 448 13.09 -32.09 -4.72
CA GLU A 448 12.58 -32.36 -3.37
C GLU A 448 13.73 -32.86 -2.51
N VAL A 449 14.34 -32.00 -1.72
CA VAL A 449 15.09 -32.44 -0.53
C VAL A 449 14.05 -32.73 0.55
N ILE A 450 13.10 -33.57 0.25
CA ILE A 450 12.33 -34.26 1.27
C ILE A 450 13.10 -35.53 1.57
N ASP A 451 13.91 -35.46 2.60
CA ASP A 451 14.47 -36.65 3.23
C ASP A 451 13.29 -37.40 3.90
N TYR A 452 12.58 -38.17 3.07
CA TYR A 452 11.56 -39.12 3.52
C TYR A 452 12.18 -40.34 4.17
N ASP A 453 13.20 -40.19 5.00
CA ASP A 453 13.57 -41.28 5.91
C ASP A 453 12.44 -41.42 6.95
N PRO A 454 11.61 -42.46 6.87
CA PRO A 454 10.50 -42.65 7.81
C PRO A 454 10.97 -42.71 9.26
N ASN A 455 12.21 -43.13 9.50
CA ASN A 455 12.78 -43.21 10.84
C ASN A 455 13.12 -41.82 11.39
N LYS A 456 13.61 -40.94 10.52
CA LYS A 456 13.89 -39.53 10.89
C LYS A 456 12.61 -38.76 11.15
N LEU A 457 11.58 -38.91 10.28
CA LEU A 457 10.25 -38.33 10.48
C LEU A 457 9.59 -38.80 11.77
N LEU A 458 9.68 -40.10 12.09
CA LEU A 458 9.16 -40.66 13.35
C LEU A 458 9.94 -40.13 14.56
N ALA A 459 11.25 -39.97 14.44
CA ALA A 459 12.09 -39.39 15.51
C ALA A 459 11.76 -37.92 15.75
N ASP A 460 11.57 -37.12 14.70
CA ASP A 460 11.19 -35.74 14.79
C ASP A 460 9.76 -35.57 15.34
N TYR A 461 8.84 -36.41 14.93
CA TYR A 461 7.48 -36.47 15.50
C TYR A 461 7.51 -36.80 17.00
N ALA A 462 8.27 -37.82 17.41
CA ALA A 462 8.41 -38.20 18.81
C ALA A 462 9.00 -37.03 19.65
N LYS A 463 9.99 -36.34 19.12
CA LYS A 463 10.61 -35.15 19.76
C LYS A 463 9.62 -33.98 19.90
N GLN A 464 8.80 -33.74 18.87
CA GLN A 464 7.75 -32.70 18.93
C GLN A 464 6.67 -33.08 19.95
N GLN A 465 6.22 -34.33 20.01
CA GLN A 465 5.26 -34.80 21.02
C GLN A 465 5.81 -34.63 22.44
N GLN A 466 7.07 -34.97 22.67
CA GLN A 466 7.72 -34.79 23.96
C GLN A 466 7.81 -33.30 24.37
N SER A 467 8.05 -32.43 23.41
CA SER A 467 8.04 -30.96 23.64
C SER A 467 6.64 -30.45 23.98
N ILE A 468 5.61 -30.91 23.30
CA ILE A 468 4.21 -30.60 23.57
C ILE A 468 3.81 -31.06 24.98
N ASP A 469 4.16 -32.27 25.37
CA ASP A 469 3.84 -32.79 26.70
C ASP A 469 4.58 -32.04 27.81
N THR A 470 5.82 -31.62 27.56
CA THR A 470 6.59 -30.76 28.47
C THR A 470 5.91 -29.41 28.66
N LEU A 471 5.53 -28.73 27.56
CA LEU A 471 4.82 -27.45 27.60
C LEU A 471 3.45 -27.57 28.28
N ARG A 472 2.72 -28.66 28.04
CA ARG A 472 1.43 -28.94 28.74
C ARG A 472 1.62 -29.13 30.23
N SER A 473 2.70 -29.80 30.64
CA SER A 473 3.03 -29.97 32.06
C SER A 473 3.37 -28.64 32.73
N GLN A 474 4.23 -27.85 32.09
CA GLN A 474 4.56 -26.48 32.57
C GLN A 474 3.33 -25.59 32.68
N LEU A 475 2.42 -25.64 31.70
CA LEU A 475 1.17 -24.89 31.74
C LEU A 475 0.27 -25.33 32.91
N LYS A 476 0.16 -26.65 33.18
CA LYS A 476 -0.56 -27.19 34.33
C LYS A 476 0.03 -26.71 35.66
N ASP A 477 1.37 -26.69 35.75
CA ASP A 477 2.05 -26.25 36.99
C ASP A 477 1.85 -24.74 37.25
N VAL A 478 1.94 -23.92 36.19
CA VAL A 478 1.65 -22.47 36.28
C VAL A 478 0.20 -22.22 36.67
N LEU A 479 -0.75 -22.92 36.03
CA LEU A 479 -2.17 -22.81 36.38
C LEU A 479 -2.45 -23.29 37.80
N GLY A 480 -1.83 -24.40 38.22
CA GLY A 480 -1.92 -24.92 39.56
C GLY A 480 -1.41 -23.93 40.63
N THR A 481 -0.28 -23.28 40.34
CA THR A 481 0.30 -22.24 41.20
C THR A 481 -0.60 -21.00 41.25
N ALA A 482 -1.12 -20.54 40.12
CA ALA A 482 -2.02 -19.38 40.06
C ALA A 482 -3.36 -19.60 40.80
N LEU A 483 -3.91 -20.84 40.72
CA LEU A 483 -5.12 -21.21 41.45
C LEU A 483 -4.88 -21.36 42.96
N SER A 484 -3.70 -21.83 43.36
CA SER A 484 -3.37 -21.98 44.81
C SER A 484 -3.06 -20.64 45.47
N THR A 485 -2.54 -19.63 44.75
CA THR A 485 -2.34 -18.27 45.24
C THR A 485 -3.64 -17.52 45.42
N ASN A 486 -4.67 -17.74 44.60
CA ASN A 486 -5.99 -17.13 44.74
C ASN A 486 -6.84 -17.71 45.91
N THR A 487 -6.44 -18.85 46.47
CA THR A 487 -7.15 -19.44 47.62
C THR A 487 -6.61 -18.96 49.00
N THR A 488 -5.52 -18.21 49.04
CA THR A 488 -4.90 -17.72 50.28
C THR A 488 -5.20 -16.25 50.60
N GLU A 489 -5.85 -15.49 49.71
CA GLU A 489 -6.26 -14.10 49.98
C GLU A 489 -7.75 -13.95 50.38
N GLY A 490 -8.44 -15.03 50.69
CA GLY A 490 -9.86 -15.05 51.12
C GLY A 490 -10.08 -15.55 52.55
N LYS A 491 -9.23 -15.12 53.52
CA LYS A 491 -9.54 -15.29 54.94
C LYS A 491 -9.25 -14.02 55.73
#